data_f8edac3c8095250f325c122b61d7ebf7
#
_entry.id   f8edac3c8095250f325c122b61d7ebf7
#
_cell.length_a   1.000
_cell.length_b   1.000
_cell.length_c   1.000
_cell.angle_alpha   90.00
_cell.angle_beta   90.00
_cell.angle_gamma   90.00
#
_symmetry.space_group_name_H-M   'P 1'
#
loop_
_entity.id
_entity.type
_entity.pdbx_description
1 polymer ?
#
loop_
_entity_poly.entity_id
_entity_poly.type
_entity_poly.pdbx_seq_one_letter_code
_entity_poly.pdbx_strand_id
1 'polypeptide(L)'
;MKTNKITRRSFLLGLGAVSAAAVLTACGSSSSNAASGAASGSTASAGGDTVYRTLDEIKADGTVNIGVFSDKNPFGYVDENGEYQGYDVYFANRLGEDLGVEVNFVSTEAANRIEYLQTGKVDIILANFTVTPERAEEVDFALPYMNVALGVISPDSNVITSLDNWNADDQMIVISGTTAETYLVKNYPDIPLQKYDSYATAKNALENGNGVAWANDNTEVIAFAKQNPGYTVGIPSLGSQDTIAPAVSKGNTTLLDWINDEIKSLAEEQFFHKDYEETLVDTYGMDYEDELVVEGGVTNA
;
A
#
# COMPACT_ATOMS: atom_id res chain seq x y z
N MET A 1 -14.14 14.72 -49.34
CA MET A 1 -13.23 14.33 -50.44
C MET A 1 -11.92 13.84 -49.90
N LYS A 2 -11.55 12.63 -50.34
CA LYS A 2 -10.30 11.87 -50.16
C LYS A 2 -10.01 11.26 -48.79
N THR A 3 -10.51 10.04 -48.63
CA THR A 3 -10.04 8.92 -47.84
C THR A 3 -8.62 8.49 -48.25
N ASN A 4 -7.76 8.24 -47.26
CA ASN A 4 -6.56 7.41 -47.50
C ASN A 4 -6.54 6.28 -46.48
N LYS A 5 -6.87 5.08 -46.99
CA LYS A 5 -6.59 3.78 -46.37
C LYS A 5 -5.13 3.46 -46.61
N ILE A 6 -4.39 3.05 -45.57
CA ILE A 6 -3.11 2.39 -45.73
C ILE A 6 -3.21 0.96 -45.18
N THR A 7 -2.89 0.06 -46.08
CA THR A 7 -3.03 -1.38 -46.08
C THR A 7 -1.85 -2.05 -45.36
N ARG A 8 -2.19 -3.16 -44.64
CA ARG A 8 -1.22 -4.14 -44.10
C ARG A 8 -0.46 -4.83 -45.22
N ARG A 9 0.86 -4.98 -45.06
CA ARG A 9 1.60 -6.10 -45.68
C ARG A 9 2.89 -6.40 -44.89
N SER A 10 2.88 -7.57 -44.31
CA SER A 10 3.92 -8.60 -44.09
C SER A 10 5.31 -8.35 -44.64
N PHE A 11 6.34 -8.62 -43.79
CA PHE A 11 7.61 -9.16 -44.27
C PHE A 11 8.09 -10.27 -43.32
N LEU A 12 8.20 -11.43 -43.91
CA LEU A 12 8.74 -12.66 -43.34
C LEU A 12 10.19 -12.85 -43.84
N LEU A 13 10.95 -13.62 -43.05
CA LEU A 13 12.14 -14.43 -43.41
C LEU A 13 13.52 -13.80 -43.27
N GLY A 14 14.30 -14.53 -42.45
CA GLY A 14 15.78 -14.52 -42.44
C GLY A 14 16.33 -15.50 -41.40
N LEU A 15 16.34 -16.81 -41.74
CA LEU A 15 17.09 -17.85 -41.00
C LEU A 15 18.60 -17.63 -41.22
N GLY A 16 19.40 -17.87 -40.15
CA GLY A 16 20.83 -18.01 -40.22
C GLY A 16 21.37 -18.75 -39.00
N ALA A 17 21.51 -20.07 -39.13
CA ALA A 17 22.23 -20.92 -38.20
C ALA A 17 23.73 -20.98 -38.58
N VAL A 18 24.60 -21.29 -37.62
CA VAL A 18 25.89 -22.03 -37.67
C VAL A 18 26.68 -21.63 -36.41
N SER A 19 27.06 -22.43 -35.55
CA SER A 19 27.62 -23.74 -35.21
C SER A 19 28.68 -23.57 -34.12
N ALA A 20 28.75 -24.60 -33.30
CA ALA A 20 29.56 -24.81 -32.13
C ALA A 20 31.06 -24.90 -32.36
N ALA A 21 31.85 -24.64 -31.31
CA ALA A 21 33.07 -25.37 -31.03
C ALA A 21 33.42 -25.33 -29.54
N ALA A 22 33.43 -26.50 -28.93
CA ALA A 22 33.98 -26.79 -27.62
C ALA A 22 35.50 -27.04 -27.75
N VAL A 23 36.29 -26.58 -26.78
CA VAL A 23 37.64 -27.12 -26.51
C VAL A 23 37.84 -27.21 -25.01
N LEU A 24 37.97 -28.45 -24.51
CA LEU A 24 38.52 -28.88 -23.24
C LEU A 24 40.03 -29.03 -23.37
N THR A 25 40.81 -28.57 -22.35
CA THR A 25 42.08 -29.17 -21.89
C THR A 25 42.42 -28.50 -20.55
N ALA A 26 42.43 -29.13 -19.47
CA ALA A 26 43.19 -30.18 -18.76
C ALA A 26 44.55 -29.74 -18.24
N CYS A 27 44.65 -29.76 -16.90
CA CYS A 27 45.77 -30.12 -16.00
C CYS A 27 47.16 -29.53 -16.12
N GLY A 28 47.62 -29.06 -14.98
CA GLY A 28 49.08 -28.90 -14.69
C GLY A 28 49.33 -28.37 -13.28
N SER A 29 49.74 -29.23 -12.38
CA SER A 29 50.14 -29.01 -10.99
C SER A 29 51.52 -28.37 -10.89
N SER A 30 51.78 -27.57 -9.88
CA SER A 30 52.67 -27.76 -8.73
C SER A 30 53.33 -26.47 -8.20
N SER A 31 53.22 -26.42 -6.85
CA SER A 31 54.18 -26.06 -5.79
C SER A 31 54.64 -24.61 -5.56
N SER A 32 54.23 -24.13 -4.40
CA SER A 32 54.99 -23.48 -3.28
C SER A 32 55.69 -22.13 -3.52
N ASN A 33 55.28 -21.09 -2.82
CA ASN A 33 55.97 -20.56 -1.67
C ASN A 33 55.21 -19.46 -0.94
N ALA A 34 55.38 -19.39 0.36
CA ALA A 34 54.76 -18.50 1.31
C ALA A 34 55.28 -17.06 1.23
N ALA A 35 54.34 -16.08 1.39
CA ALA A 35 54.66 -14.80 2.01
C ALA A 35 53.40 -14.22 2.65
N SER A 36 53.49 -13.94 3.94
CA SER A 36 52.51 -13.30 4.77
C SER A 36 52.16 -11.91 4.26
N GLY A 37 50.86 -11.68 4.01
CA GLY A 37 50.28 -10.36 3.86
C GLY A 37 48.91 -10.34 4.58
N ALA A 38 48.81 -9.48 5.58
CA ALA A 38 47.56 -9.25 6.31
C ALA A 38 46.44 -8.86 5.38
N ALA A 39 45.47 -9.74 5.16
CA ALA A 39 44.26 -9.44 4.49
C ALA A 39 43.23 -8.96 5.52
N SER A 40 42.91 -7.67 5.46
CA SER A 40 41.66 -7.15 6.01
C SER A 40 40.53 -8.00 5.48
N GLY A 41 39.85 -8.70 6.34
CA GLY A 41 38.68 -9.47 6.00
C GLY A 41 37.54 -8.55 5.64
N SER A 42 37.35 -8.31 4.35
CA SER A 42 36.03 -7.98 3.83
C SER A 42 35.20 -9.23 3.92
N THR A 43 34.29 -9.27 4.89
CA THR A 43 33.17 -10.22 4.87
C THR A 43 32.34 -9.88 3.64
N ALA A 44 32.57 -10.61 2.55
CA ALA A 44 31.63 -10.65 1.44
C ALA A 44 30.35 -11.26 2.00
N SER A 45 29.35 -10.41 2.28
CA SER A 45 27.96 -10.80 2.44
C SER A 45 27.58 -11.56 1.18
N ALA A 46 27.06 -12.75 1.32
CA ALA A 46 26.46 -13.50 0.22
C ALA A 46 25.22 -12.72 -0.22
N GLY A 47 25.36 -11.83 -1.21
CA GLY A 47 24.28 -11.09 -1.80
C GLY A 47 23.49 -12.05 -2.68
N GLY A 48 22.34 -12.50 -2.19
CA GLY A 48 21.21 -12.72 -3.07
C GLY A 48 20.81 -11.32 -3.59
N ASP A 49 20.50 -11.20 -4.86
CA ASP A 49 20.04 -9.93 -5.45
C ASP A 49 18.82 -9.43 -4.66
N THR A 50 19.03 -8.40 -3.84
CA THR A 50 17.96 -7.72 -3.12
C THR A 50 17.14 -6.95 -4.14
N VAL A 51 15.82 -7.16 -4.13
CA VAL A 51 14.92 -6.54 -5.11
C VAL A 51 14.62 -5.08 -4.76
N TYR A 52 14.84 -4.67 -3.51
CA TYR A 52 14.59 -3.31 -3.03
C TYR A 52 15.83 -2.40 -3.14
N ARG A 53 15.59 -1.10 -3.21
CA ARG A 53 16.64 -0.07 -3.08
C ARG A 53 16.85 0.29 -1.61
N THR A 54 18.11 0.37 -1.19
CA THR A 54 18.51 0.87 0.12
C THR A 54 18.30 2.39 0.22
N LEU A 55 18.32 2.94 1.44
CA LEU A 55 18.26 4.38 1.68
C LEU A 55 19.32 5.16 0.89
N ASP A 56 20.57 4.65 0.84
CA ASP A 56 21.67 5.30 0.12
C ASP A 56 21.45 5.29 -1.40
N GLU A 57 20.91 4.21 -1.95
CA GLU A 57 20.56 4.09 -3.36
C GLU A 57 19.41 5.05 -3.73
N ILE A 58 18.36 5.15 -2.91
CA ILE A 58 17.27 6.11 -3.10
C ILE A 58 17.82 7.55 -3.13
N LYS A 59 18.66 7.92 -2.17
CA LYS A 59 19.29 9.24 -2.12
C LYS A 59 20.22 9.49 -3.31
N ALA A 60 20.95 8.49 -3.76
CA ALA A 60 21.84 8.60 -4.92
C ALA A 60 21.07 8.76 -6.25
N ASP A 61 19.93 8.09 -6.37
CA ASP A 61 19.03 8.19 -7.53
C ASP A 61 18.24 9.51 -7.56
N GLY A 62 18.10 10.18 -6.42
CA GLY A 62 17.35 11.42 -6.28
C GLY A 62 15.84 11.27 -6.39
N THR A 63 15.31 10.03 -6.30
CA THR A 63 13.88 9.74 -6.38
C THR A 63 13.49 8.62 -5.44
N VAL A 64 12.30 8.71 -4.83
CA VAL A 64 11.67 7.64 -4.04
C VAL A 64 10.33 7.26 -4.68
N ASN A 65 10.08 5.95 -4.87
CA ASN A 65 8.82 5.43 -5.38
C ASN A 65 7.91 5.12 -4.22
N ILE A 66 6.79 5.83 -4.09
CA ILE A 66 5.83 5.62 -3.01
C ILE A 66 4.49 5.15 -3.58
N GLY A 67 4.05 3.97 -3.14
CA GLY A 67 2.74 3.44 -3.48
C GLY A 67 1.66 4.08 -2.61
N VAL A 68 0.70 4.76 -3.26
CA VAL A 68 -0.45 5.41 -2.64
C VAL A 68 -1.73 5.00 -3.35
N PHE A 69 -2.89 5.13 -2.71
CA PHE A 69 -4.15 5.02 -3.41
C PHE A 69 -4.37 6.20 -4.36
N SER A 70 -5.18 6.00 -5.40
CA SER A 70 -5.57 7.04 -6.35
C SER A 70 -7.09 7.28 -6.39
N ASP A 71 -7.87 6.52 -5.59
CA ASP A 71 -9.35 6.54 -5.59
C ASP A 71 -9.97 6.41 -4.17
N LYS A 72 -9.16 6.54 -3.12
CA LYS A 72 -9.57 6.49 -1.71
C LYS A 72 -9.52 7.88 -1.07
N ASN A 73 -10.42 8.80 -1.47
CA ASN A 73 -10.57 10.12 -0.84
C ASN A 73 -11.18 9.96 0.58
N PRO A 74 -10.58 10.57 1.65
CA PRO A 74 -9.55 11.61 1.66
C PRO A 74 -8.10 11.12 1.91
N PHE A 75 -7.79 9.83 1.85
CA PHE A 75 -6.46 9.30 2.19
C PHE A 75 -5.46 9.37 1.03
N GLY A 76 -5.85 8.86 -0.15
CA GLY A 76 -5.05 8.91 -1.36
C GLY A 76 -5.98 8.93 -2.58
N TYR A 77 -5.97 10.00 -3.33
CA TYR A 77 -6.81 10.17 -4.51
C TYR A 77 -6.14 11.11 -5.53
N VAL A 78 -6.60 11.04 -6.76
CA VAL A 78 -6.19 11.97 -7.81
C VAL A 78 -7.30 13.00 -8.01
N ASP A 79 -6.94 14.27 -7.93
CA ASP A 79 -7.87 15.36 -8.11
C ASP A 79 -8.23 15.63 -9.61
N GLU A 80 -9.05 16.64 -9.87
CA GLU A 80 -9.48 17.02 -11.21
C GLU A 80 -8.33 17.56 -12.11
N ASN A 81 -7.21 17.96 -11.50
CA ASN A 81 -6.02 18.43 -12.21
C ASN A 81 -5.05 17.27 -12.53
N GLY A 82 -5.32 16.08 -12.02
CA GLY A 82 -4.45 14.91 -12.16
C GLY A 82 -3.38 14.80 -11.08
N GLU A 83 -3.47 15.60 -10.00
CA GLU A 83 -2.50 15.63 -8.92
C GLU A 83 -2.93 14.71 -7.76
N TYR A 84 -1.96 14.01 -7.17
CA TYR A 84 -2.21 13.19 -5.99
C TYR A 84 -2.46 14.06 -4.76
N GLN A 85 -3.49 13.71 -3.97
CA GLN A 85 -3.94 14.43 -2.77
C GLN A 85 -4.31 13.46 -1.65
N GLY A 86 -4.38 13.96 -0.41
CA GLY A 86 -4.88 13.24 0.76
C GLY A 86 -3.83 12.98 1.82
N TYR A 87 -4.26 12.40 2.95
CA TYR A 87 -3.48 12.20 4.16
C TYR A 87 -2.18 11.40 3.92
N ASP A 88 -2.26 10.26 3.24
CA ASP A 88 -1.08 9.46 2.90
C ASP A 88 -0.14 10.19 1.93
N VAL A 89 -0.70 11.02 1.04
CA VAL A 89 0.06 11.82 0.05
C VAL A 89 0.76 13.00 0.71
N TYR A 90 0.11 13.64 1.68
CA TYR A 90 0.71 14.73 2.47
C TYR A 90 1.95 14.22 3.22
N PHE A 91 1.83 13.07 3.88
CA PHE A 91 2.96 12.42 4.54
C PHE A 91 4.05 11.99 3.55
N ALA A 92 3.68 11.41 2.40
CA ALA A 92 4.64 11.00 1.37
C ALA A 92 5.48 12.18 0.84
N ASN A 93 4.86 13.34 0.62
CA ASN A 93 5.56 14.56 0.21
C ASN A 93 6.58 14.99 1.26
N ARG A 94 6.21 14.96 2.54
CA ARG A 94 7.12 15.28 3.64
C ARG A 94 8.33 14.31 3.68
N LEU A 95 8.11 13.02 3.51
CA LEU A 95 9.22 12.05 3.43
C LEU A 95 10.17 12.38 2.27
N GLY A 96 9.65 12.78 1.11
CA GLY A 96 10.47 13.21 -0.02
C GLY A 96 11.29 14.46 0.26
N GLU A 97 10.67 15.45 0.90
CA GLU A 97 11.34 16.69 1.33
C GLU A 97 12.50 16.39 2.28
N ASP A 98 12.27 15.61 3.32
CA ASP A 98 13.27 15.32 4.35
C ASP A 98 14.37 14.35 3.87
N LEU A 99 14.06 13.47 2.89
CA LEU A 99 15.05 12.69 2.14
C LEU A 99 15.89 13.55 1.19
N GLY A 100 15.35 14.69 0.75
CA GLY A 100 15.94 15.54 -0.28
C GLY A 100 15.85 14.95 -1.68
N VAL A 101 14.78 14.20 -1.98
CA VAL A 101 14.55 13.51 -3.26
C VAL A 101 13.15 13.82 -3.81
N GLU A 102 12.93 13.58 -5.09
CA GLU A 102 11.61 13.69 -5.72
C GLU A 102 10.76 12.46 -5.40
N VAL A 103 9.47 12.67 -5.07
CA VAL A 103 8.51 11.59 -4.87
C VAL A 103 7.89 11.19 -6.21
N ASN A 104 8.05 9.93 -6.58
CA ASN A 104 7.34 9.32 -7.68
C ASN A 104 6.16 8.51 -7.13
N PHE A 105 4.94 9.03 -7.28
CA PHE A 105 3.73 8.35 -6.84
C PHE A 105 3.39 7.18 -7.77
N VAL A 106 3.12 6.03 -7.17
CA VAL A 106 2.66 4.82 -7.86
C VAL A 106 1.26 4.48 -7.40
N SER A 107 0.29 4.61 -8.31
CA SER A 107 -1.09 4.19 -8.04
C SER A 107 -1.12 2.71 -7.64
N THR A 108 -1.71 2.43 -6.49
CA THR A 108 -1.66 1.10 -5.86
C THR A 108 -3.08 0.69 -5.46
N GLU A 109 -3.44 -0.55 -5.74
CA GLU A 109 -4.65 -1.19 -5.23
C GLU A 109 -4.33 -1.97 -3.94
N ALA A 110 -5.33 -2.20 -3.09
CA ALA A 110 -5.13 -2.83 -1.79
C ALA A 110 -4.48 -4.23 -1.90
N ALA A 111 -4.84 -5.01 -2.90
CA ALA A 111 -4.29 -6.35 -3.13
C ALA A 111 -2.81 -6.34 -3.57
N ASN A 112 -2.35 -5.23 -4.18
CA ASN A 112 -1.02 -5.17 -4.79
C ASN A 112 0.07 -4.63 -3.85
N ARG A 113 -0.28 -4.14 -2.66
CA ARG A 113 0.66 -3.47 -1.74
C ARG A 113 1.90 -4.32 -1.41
N ILE A 114 1.68 -5.58 -1.03
CA ILE A 114 2.78 -6.51 -0.70
C ILE A 114 3.61 -6.83 -1.95
N GLU A 115 2.97 -7.19 -3.06
CA GLU A 115 3.66 -7.53 -4.31
C GLU A 115 4.54 -6.38 -4.82
N TYR A 116 4.06 -5.12 -4.73
CA TYR A 116 4.82 -3.97 -5.21
C TYR A 116 6.09 -3.73 -4.40
N LEU A 117 6.07 -3.99 -3.08
CA LEU A 117 7.28 -3.99 -2.26
C LEU A 117 8.19 -5.18 -2.61
N GLN A 118 7.65 -6.39 -2.70
CA GLN A 118 8.43 -7.61 -2.98
C GLN A 118 9.11 -7.59 -4.36
N THR A 119 8.52 -6.89 -5.32
CA THR A 119 9.06 -6.76 -6.68
C THR A 119 9.93 -5.52 -6.89
N GLY A 120 10.08 -4.67 -5.87
CA GLY A 120 10.82 -3.41 -5.98
C GLY A 120 10.16 -2.37 -6.89
N LYS A 121 8.86 -2.51 -7.17
CA LYS A 121 8.08 -1.52 -7.93
C LYS A 121 7.92 -0.22 -7.14
N VAL A 122 7.85 -0.32 -5.81
CA VAL A 122 7.87 0.80 -4.89
C VAL A 122 8.88 0.55 -3.77
N ASP A 123 9.35 1.62 -3.17
CA ASP A 123 10.25 1.59 -2.01
C ASP A 123 9.46 1.61 -0.70
N ILE A 124 8.35 2.36 -0.69
CA ILE A 124 7.48 2.57 0.47
C ILE A 124 6.03 2.39 0.03
N ILE A 125 5.22 1.77 0.87
CA ILE A 125 3.75 1.81 0.79
C ILE A 125 3.22 2.79 1.83
N LEU A 126 2.51 3.81 1.36
CA LEU A 126 1.66 4.74 2.10
C LEU A 126 0.26 4.71 1.49
N ALA A 127 -0.41 3.58 1.61
CA ALA A 127 -1.72 3.32 1.05
C ALA A 127 -2.65 2.75 2.13
N ASN A 128 -2.80 3.53 3.20
CA ASN A 128 -3.66 3.23 4.35
C ASN A 128 -3.50 1.75 4.79
N PHE A 129 -2.23 1.37 5.06
CA PHE A 129 -1.84 -0.03 5.18
C PHE A 129 -1.88 -0.51 6.62
N THR A 130 -2.98 -1.16 6.99
CA THR A 130 -3.20 -1.72 8.34
C THR A 130 -2.14 -2.75 8.69
N VAL A 131 -1.54 -2.60 9.86
CA VAL A 131 -0.58 -3.55 10.43
C VAL A 131 -1.34 -4.80 10.88
N THR A 132 -0.97 -5.95 10.32
CA THR A 132 -1.45 -7.26 10.79
C THR A 132 -0.29 -8.25 10.91
N PRO A 133 -0.40 -9.28 11.78
CA PRO A 133 0.64 -10.30 11.91
C PRO A 133 0.97 -10.97 10.56
N GLU A 134 -0.05 -11.29 9.76
CA GLU A 134 0.12 -11.97 8.48
C GLU A 134 0.89 -11.08 7.47
N ARG A 135 0.58 -9.78 7.42
CA ARG A 135 1.29 -8.81 6.57
C ARG A 135 2.72 -8.58 7.05
N ALA A 136 2.94 -8.57 8.38
CA ALA A 136 4.27 -8.41 8.98
C ALA A 136 5.21 -9.59 8.73
N GLU A 137 4.70 -10.75 8.30
CA GLU A 137 5.54 -11.85 7.81
C GLU A 137 6.15 -11.53 6.44
N GLU A 138 5.46 -10.74 5.61
CA GLU A 138 5.79 -10.47 4.21
C GLU A 138 6.54 -9.14 3.99
N VAL A 139 6.29 -8.13 4.84
CA VAL A 139 6.87 -6.79 4.76
C VAL A 139 7.32 -6.31 6.12
N ASP A 140 8.11 -5.24 6.19
CA ASP A 140 8.43 -4.58 7.45
C ASP A 140 7.63 -3.28 7.57
N PHE A 141 6.88 -3.16 8.67
CA PHE A 141 6.14 -1.96 9.02
C PHE A 141 6.98 -1.01 9.86
N ALA A 142 6.90 0.27 9.54
CA ALA A 142 7.41 1.35 10.38
C ALA A 142 6.46 1.62 11.56
N LEU A 143 6.77 2.65 12.35
CA LEU A 143 5.90 3.14 13.41
C LEU A 143 4.56 3.62 12.83
N PRO A 144 3.43 3.39 13.53
CA PRO A 144 2.12 3.80 13.04
C PRO A 144 1.94 5.31 13.09
N TYR A 145 1.07 5.83 12.21
CA TYR A 145 0.69 7.22 12.15
C TYR A 145 -0.83 7.46 12.28
N MET A 146 -1.63 6.38 12.28
CA MET A 146 -3.09 6.47 12.37
C MET A 146 -3.68 5.22 13.03
N ASN A 147 -4.80 5.39 13.76
CA ASN A 147 -5.66 4.32 14.24
C ASN A 147 -6.78 4.04 13.24
N VAL A 148 -7.25 2.80 13.21
CA VAL A 148 -8.36 2.37 12.36
C VAL A 148 -9.13 1.23 13.01
N ALA A 149 -10.42 1.12 12.71
CA ALA A 149 -11.24 -0.06 12.96
C ALA A 149 -11.96 -0.45 11.66
N LEU A 150 -12.61 -1.60 11.62
CA LEU A 150 -13.50 -1.93 10.52
C LEU A 150 -14.90 -1.36 10.78
N GLY A 151 -15.62 -1.05 9.71
CA GLY A 151 -17.00 -0.61 9.76
C GLY A 151 -17.86 -1.24 8.67
N VAL A 152 -19.18 -1.14 8.81
CA VAL A 152 -20.13 -1.60 7.79
C VAL A 152 -21.16 -0.50 7.54
N ILE A 153 -21.31 -0.16 6.26
CA ILE A 153 -22.28 0.80 5.76
C ILE A 153 -23.32 0.11 4.87
N SER A 154 -24.54 0.59 4.93
CA SER A 154 -25.64 0.09 4.10
C SER A 154 -26.66 1.21 3.81
N PRO A 155 -27.56 1.03 2.82
CA PRO A 155 -28.63 2.00 2.55
C PRO A 155 -29.55 2.20 3.75
N ASP A 156 -30.04 3.43 3.95
CA ASP A 156 -30.99 3.79 5.02
C ASP A 156 -32.29 2.96 4.98
N SER A 157 -32.64 2.44 3.82
CA SER A 157 -33.80 1.55 3.64
C SER A 157 -33.59 0.16 4.26
N ASN A 158 -32.36 -0.22 4.55
CA ASN A 158 -32.00 -1.51 5.15
C ASN A 158 -30.69 -1.38 5.93
N VAL A 159 -30.72 -0.71 7.10
CA VAL A 159 -29.52 -0.48 7.91
C VAL A 159 -29.08 -1.78 8.58
N ILE A 160 -27.87 -2.22 8.25
CA ILE A 160 -27.23 -3.41 8.83
C ILE A 160 -26.52 -3.01 10.14
N THR A 161 -27.05 -3.46 11.27
CA THR A 161 -26.51 -3.17 12.61
C THR A 161 -25.84 -4.37 13.28
N SER A 162 -25.95 -5.56 12.71
CA SER A 162 -25.29 -6.80 13.13
C SER A 162 -25.04 -7.68 11.94
N LEU A 163 -23.98 -8.48 11.99
CA LEU A 163 -23.68 -9.51 11.00
C LEU A 163 -24.28 -10.88 11.39
N ASP A 164 -24.88 -10.98 12.57
CA ASP A 164 -25.56 -12.21 13.02
C ASP A 164 -26.83 -12.45 12.19
N ASN A 165 -27.08 -13.72 11.88
CA ASN A 165 -28.25 -14.15 11.09
C ASN A 165 -28.30 -13.51 9.70
N TRP A 166 -27.13 -13.36 9.03
CA TRP A 166 -27.03 -12.85 7.66
C TRP A 166 -27.92 -13.68 6.70
N ASN A 167 -28.63 -12.99 5.82
CA ASN A 167 -29.40 -13.66 4.80
C ASN A 167 -28.45 -14.20 3.70
N ALA A 168 -28.48 -15.49 3.43
CA ALA A 168 -27.58 -16.15 2.49
C ALA A 168 -27.74 -15.68 1.02
N ASP A 169 -28.86 -15.03 0.69
CA ASP A 169 -29.07 -14.44 -0.64
C ASP A 169 -28.48 -13.03 -0.77
N ASP A 170 -28.10 -12.39 0.36
CA ASP A 170 -27.52 -11.07 0.39
C ASP A 170 -26.01 -11.12 0.27
N GLN A 171 -25.41 -10.15 -0.47
CA GLN A 171 -23.97 -10.06 -0.66
C GLN A 171 -23.40 -8.85 0.07
N MET A 172 -22.28 -9.08 0.77
CA MET A 172 -21.45 -8.04 1.36
C MET A 172 -20.38 -7.61 0.35
N ILE A 173 -20.30 -6.31 0.05
CA ILE A 173 -19.23 -5.74 -0.76
C ILE A 173 -17.96 -5.64 0.09
N VAL A 174 -16.85 -6.06 -0.48
CA VAL A 174 -15.50 -5.88 0.07
C VAL A 174 -14.52 -5.53 -1.04
N ILE A 175 -13.37 -4.96 -0.66
CA ILE A 175 -12.25 -4.73 -1.59
C ILE A 175 -11.19 -5.81 -1.34
N SER A 176 -10.71 -6.42 -2.43
CA SER A 176 -9.68 -7.47 -2.41
C SER A 176 -8.40 -6.99 -1.70
N GLY A 177 -7.85 -7.80 -0.81
CA GLY A 177 -6.61 -7.51 -0.07
C GLY A 177 -6.79 -6.56 1.12
N THR A 178 -8.04 -6.21 1.50
CA THR A 178 -8.32 -5.42 2.70
C THR A 178 -8.44 -6.29 3.96
N THR A 179 -8.28 -5.66 5.11
CA THR A 179 -8.55 -6.30 6.42
C THR A 179 -10.01 -6.67 6.59
N ALA A 180 -10.94 -5.91 6.00
CA ALA A 180 -12.37 -6.24 6.01
C ALA A 180 -12.66 -7.58 5.30
N GLU A 181 -12.06 -7.80 4.11
CA GLU A 181 -12.17 -9.08 3.43
C GLU A 181 -11.65 -10.23 4.31
N THR A 182 -10.42 -10.09 4.82
CA THR A 182 -9.79 -11.14 5.63
C THR A 182 -10.58 -11.43 6.91
N TYR A 183 -11.06 -10.38 7.57
CA TYR A 183 -11.85 -10.49 8.80
C TYR A 183 -13.16 -11.23 8.56
N LEU A 184 -13.90 -10.89 7.49
CA LEU A 184 -15.17 -11.54 7.17
C LEU A 184 -14.95 -13.00 6.75
N VAL A 185 -13.97 -13.30 5.92
CA VAL A 185 -13.65 -14.68 5.55
C VAL A 185 -13.35 -15.55 6.78
N LYS A 186 -12.64 -15.00 7.77
CA LYS A 186 -12.24 -15.71 8.98
C LYS A 186 -13.37 -15.87 9.99
N ASN A 187 -14.13 -14.81 10.24
CA ASN A 187 -15.08 -14.74 11.37
C ASN A 187 -16.55 -14.94 10.93
N TYR A 188 -16.87 -14.69 9.66
CA TYR A 188 -18.22 -14.78 9.09
C TYR A 188 -18.21 -15.50 7.74
N PRO A 189 -17.71 -16.77 7.68
CA PRO A 189 -17.50 -17.49 6.42
C PRO A 189 -18.79 -17.77 5.63
N ASP A 190 -19.93 -17.67 6.27
CA ASP A 190 -21.25 -17.91 5.66
C ASP A 190 -21.81 -16.65 4.96
N ILE A 191 -21.17 -15.48 5.12
CA ILE A 191 -21.57 -14.26 4.41
C ILE A 191 -21.02 -14.29 2.99
N PRO A 192 -21.88 -14.27 1.96
CA PRO A 192 -21.40 -14.19 0.57
C PRO A 192 -20.72 -12.85 0.32
N LEU A 193 -19.45 -12.88 -0.11
CA LEU A 193 -18.67 -11.68 -0.42
C LEU A 193 -18.66 -11.41 -1.91
N GLN A 194 -18.97 -10.17 -2.27
CA GLN A 194 -18.73 -9.63 -3.61
C GLN A 194 -17.48 -8.75 -3.56
N LYS A 195 -16.42 -9.20 -4.23
CA LYS A 195 -15.08 -8.59 -4.16
C LYS A 195 -14.85 -7.65 -5.34
N TYR A 196 -14.30 -6.49 -5.05
CA TYR A 196 -13.87 -5.48 -6.02
C TYR A 196 -12.40 -5.15 -5.83
N ASP A 197 -11.73 -4.68 -6.87
CA ASP A 197 -10.30 -4.37 -6.80
C ASP A 197 -10.04 -2.92 -6.39
N SER A 198 -10.97 -1.98 -6.67
CA SER A 198 -10.81 -0.56 -6.40
C SER A 198 -11.94 0.03 -5.57
N TYR A 199 -11.65 1.14 -4.87
CA TYR A 199 -12.64 1.88 -4.08
C TYR A 199 -13.75 2.46 -4.96
N ALA A 200 -13.40 2.98 -6.13
CA ALA A 200 -14.38 3.52 -7.07
C ALA A 200 -15.40 2.46 -7.53
N THR A 201 -14.94 1.24 -7.83
CA THR A 201 -15.84 0.14 -8.25
C THR A 201 -16.71 -0.38 -7.12
N ALA A 202 -16.17 -0.46 -5.89
CA ALA A 202 -16.94 -0.88 -4.71
C ALA A 202 -18.03 0.14 -4.35
N LYS A 203 -17.72 1.45 -4.37
CA LYS A 203 -18.69 2.54 -4.17
C LYS A 203 -19.81 2.48 -5.19
N ASN A 204 -19.48 2.40 -6.48
CA ASN A 204 -20.46 2.25 -7.56
C ASN A 204 -21.33 0.99 -7.40
N ALA A 205 -20.76 -0.10 -6.91
CA ALA A 205 -21.50 -1.35 -6.69
C ALA A 205 -22.55 -1.18 -5.57
N LEU A 206 -22.20 -0.53 -4.47
CA LEU A 206 -23.14 -0.23 -3.39
C LEU A 206 -24.26 0.69 -3.87
N GLU A 207 -23.94 1.75 -4.59
CA GLU A 207 -24.90 2.71 -5.15
C GLU A 207 -25.88 2.06 -6.13
N ASN A 208 -25.43 1.08 -6.90
CA ASN A 208 -26.25 0.33 -7.84
C ASN A 208 -26.97 -0.87 -7.23
N GLY A 209 -26.83 -1.10 -5.92
CA GLY A 209 -27.50 -2.22 -5.21
C GLY A 209 -26.92 -3.60 -5.58
N ASN A 210 -25.67 -3.66 -6.02
CA ASN A 210 -24.99 -4.94 -6.33
C ASN A 210 -24.51 -5.67 -5.07
N GLY A 211 -24.81 -5.15 -3.90
CA GLY A 211 -24.64 -5.74 -2.59
C GLY A 211 -25.49 -4.96 -1.60
N VAL A 212 -25.86 -5.56 -0.47
CA VAL A 212 -26.74 -4.94 0.53
C VAL A 212 -25.98 -4.04 1.51
N ALA A 213 -24.68 -4.25 1.64
CA ALA A 213 -23.79 -3.49 2.52
C ALA A 213 -22.36 -3.55 2.01
N TRP A 214 -21.53 -2.64 2.50
CA TRP A 214 -20.10 -2.60 2.25
C TRP A 214 -19.31 -2.57 3.55
N ALA A 215 -18.38 -3.50 3.71
CA ALA A 215 -17.44 -3.54 4.84
C ALA A 215 -16.06 -3.03 4.40
N ASN A 216 -15.51 -2.09 5.16
CA ASN A 216 -14.18 -1.53 4.95
C ASN A 216 -13.66 -0.92 6.26
N ASP A 217 -12.55 -0.17 6.20
CA ASP A 217 -12.13 0.68 7.32
C ASP A 217 -13.27 1.60 7.73
N ASN A 218 -13.46 1.81 9.03
CA ASN A 218 -14.51 2.68 9.56
C ASN A 218 -14.40 4.11 9.00
N THR A 219 -13.18 4.59 8.84
CA THR A 219 -12.90 5.89 8.23
C THR A 219 -13.46 5.98 6.80
N GLU A 220 -13.27 4.95 5.97
CA GLU A 220 -13.78 4.92 4.61
C GLU A 220 -15.31 4.92 4.54
N VAL A 221 -15.96 4.08 5.34
CA VAL A 221 -17.43 3.99 5.33
C VAL A 221 -18.08 5.24 5.94
N ILE A 222 -17.43 5.91 6.90
CA ILE A 222 -17.87 7.20 7.45
C ILE A 222 -17.73 8.30 6.38
N ALA A 223 -16.59 8.36 5.68
CA ALA A 223 -16.40 9.32 4.60
C ALA A 223 -17.45 9.17 3.50
N PHE A 224 -17.73 7.93 3.09
CA PHE A 224 -18.76 7.63 2.11
C PHE A 224 -20.16 8.10 2.59
N ALA A 225 -20.53 7.79 3.83
CA ALA A 225 -21.84 8.20 4.39
C ALA A 225 -22.02 9.72 4.41
N LYS A 226 -20.95 10.46 4.74
CA LYS A 226 -20.98 11.93 4.78
C LYS A 226 -21.11 12.56 3.39
N GLN A 227 -20.55 11.92 2.37
CA GLN A 227 -20.61 12.38 0.98
C GLN A 227 -21.89 11.92 0.25
N ASN A 228 -22.54 10.85 0.72
CA ASN A 228 -23.66 10.19 0.06
C ASN A 228 -24.87 10.08 0.99
N PRO A 229 -25.77 11.07 1.05
CA PRO A 229 -27.02 10.98 1.80
C PRO A 229 -27.84 9.77 1.36
N GLY A 230 -28.41 9.05 2.33
CA GLY A 230 -29.18 7.81 2.08
C GLY A 230 -28.43 6.54 2.45
N TYR A 231 -27.26 6.68 3.09
CA TYR A 231 -26.48 5.58 3.62
C TYR A 231 -26.10 5.83 5.08
N THR A 232 -26.19 4.77 5.89
CA THR A 232 -25.85 4.79 7.31
C THR A 232 -24.77 3.77 7.65
N VAL A 233 -23.78 4.18 8.43
CA VAL A 233 -22.82 3.27 9.08
C VAL A 233 -23.51 2.61 10.25
N GLY A 234 -24.06 1.42 10.03
CA GLY A 234 -24.81 0.70 11.05
C GLY A 234 -23.91 -0.07 12.03
N ILE A 235 -22.67 -0.40 11.59
CA ILE A 235 -21.64 -0.99 12.46
C ILE A 235 -20.40 -0.07 12.36
N PRO A 236 -20.19 0.84 13.32
CA PRO A 236 -19.09 1.80 13.29
C PRO A 236 -17.74 1.21 13.74
N SER A 237 -17.77 0.07 14.44
CA SER A 237 -16.57 -0.65 14.88
C SER A 237 -16.85 -2.14 14.86
N LEU A 238 -16.12 -2.87 14.01
CA LEU A 238 -16.19 -4.31 13.84
C LEU A 238 -14.81 -4.92 14.13
N GLY A 239 -14.73 -5.80 15.14
CA GLY A 239 -13.47 -6.36 15.61
C GLY A 239 -12.70 -5.43 16.56
N SER A 240 -11.37 -5.54 16.55
CA SER A 240 -10.46 -4.69 17.34
C SER A 240 -10.09 -3.42 16.58
N GLN A 241 -9.59 -2.43 17.33
CA GLN A 241 -8.86 -1.32 16.74
C GLN A 241 -7.48 -1.80 16.32
N ASP A 242 -7.06 -1.37 15.13
CA ASP A 242 -5.77 -1.63 14.52
C ASP A 242 -5.05 -0.30 14.23
N THR A 243 -3.84 -0.35 13.68
CA THR A 243 -3.09 0.83 13.27
C THR A 243 -2.71 0.78 11.80
N ILE A 244 -2.53 1.96 11.22
CA ILE A 244 -1.98 2.17 9.88
C ILE A 244 -0.51 2.59 10.02
N ALA A 245 0.37 1.99 9.23
CA ALA A 245 1.78 2.32 9.22
C ALA A 245 2.38 2.27 7.81
N PRO A 246 3.46 3.02 7.54
CA PRO A 246 4.25 2.85 6.33
C PRO A 246 4.85 1.44 6.30
N ALA A 247 4.99 0.88 5.11
CA ALA A 247 5.66 -0.41 4.94
C ALA A 247 6.77 -0.33 3.90
N VAL A 248 7.81 -1.12 4.12
CA VAL A 248 8.95 -1.30 3.22
C VAL A 248 9.16 -2.79 2.92
N SER A 249 9.95 -3.09 1.91
CA SER A 249 10.32 -4.47 1.59
C SER A 249 10.97 -5.15 2.79
N LYS A 250 10.64 -6.42 2.99
CA LYS A 250 11.20 -7.23 4.11
C LYS A 250 12.72 -7.20 4.11
N GLY A 251 13.29 -6.82 5.25
CA GLY A 251 14.75 -6.72 5.45
C GLY A 251 15.39 -5.41 4.96
N ASN A 252 14.62 -4.43 4.46
CA ASN A 252 15.14 -3.10 4.13
C ASN A 252 15.29 -2.23 5.39
N THR A 253 16.21 -2.63 6.26
CA THR A 253 16.38 -2.02 7.58
C THR A 253 16.84 -0.57 7.53
N THR A 254 17.65 -0.19 6.53
CA THR A 254 18.16 1.18 6.42
C THR A 254 17.07 2.19 6.13
N LEU A 255 16.13 1.85 5.25
CA LEU A 255 14.97 2.69 4.96
C LEU A 255 13.96 2.67 6.11
N LEU A 256 13.72 1.48 6.69
CA LEU A 256 12.82 1.32 7.85
C LEU A 256 13.26 2.17 9.05
N ASP A 257 14.54 2.08 9.42
CA ASP A 257 15.09 2.81 10.55
C ASP A 257 14.99 4.33 10.32
N TRP A 258 15.26 4.78 9.08
CA TRP A 258 15.13 6.18 8.73
C TRP A 258 13.67 6.66 8.85
N ILE A 259 12.69 5.92 8.32
CA ILE A 259 11.26 6.25 8.43
C ILE A 259 10.84 6.31 9.91
N ASN A 260 11.29 5.37 10.74
CA ASN A 260 10.98 5.33 12.16
C ASN A 260 11.53 6.56 12.90
N ASP A 261 12.75 6.98 12.58
CA ASP A 261 13.36 8.15 13.19
C ASP A 261 12.69 9.43 12.70
N GLU A 262 12.27 9.45 11.44
CA GLU A 262 11.51 10.55 10.86
C GLU A 262 10.14 10.72 11.54
N ILE A 263 9.35 9.66 11.71
CA ILE A 263 8.06 9.70 12.41
C ILE A 263 8.22 10.25 13.84
N LYS A 264 9.28 9.88 14.55
CA LYS A 264 9.57 10.43 15.89
C LYS A 264 9.94 11.92 15.85
N SER A 265 10.72 12.33 14.86
CA SER A 265 11.10 13.75 14.67
C SER A 265 9.89 14.61 14.34
N LEU A 266 9.03 14.14 13.46
CA LEU A 266 7.79 14.80 13.06
C LEU A 266 6.82 15.03 14.22
N ALA A 267 6.87 14.19 15.26
CA ALA A 267 6.06 14.38 16.47
C ALA A 267 6.39 15.67 17.22
N GLU A 268 7.63 16.15 17.16
CA GLU A 268 8.01 17.43 17.78
C GLU A 268 7.28 18.61 17.14
N GLU A 269 6.86 18.46 15.89
CA GLU A 269 6.10 19.45 15.12
C GLU A 269 4.58 19.22 15.18
N GLN A 270 4.12 18.13 15.78
CA GLN A 270 2.74 17.63 15.69
C GLN A 270 2.28 17.49 14.23
N PHE A 271 3.10 16.82 13.43
CA PHE A 271 2.92 16.75 11.99
C PHE A 271 1.63 16.03 11.61
N PHE A 272 1.31 14.89 12.24
CA PHE A 272 0.12 14.11 11.88
C PHE A 272 -1.18 14.78 12.32
N HIS A 273 -1.17 15.63 13.34
CA HIS A 273 -2.30 16.51 13.65
C HIS A 273 -2.48 17.60 12.58
N LYS A 274 -1.40 18.23 12.14
CA LYS A 274 -1.48 19.21 11.03
C LYS A 274 -1.94 18.56 9.72
N ASP A 275 -1.45 17.36 9.41
CA ASP A 275 -1.91 16.60 8.25
C ASP A 275 -3.41 16.31 8.34
N TYR A 276 -3.89 15.92 9.54
CA TYR A 276 -5.32 15.73 9.79
C TYR A 276 -6.12 17.02 9.56
N GLU A 277 -5.66 18.15 10.11
CA GLU A 277 -6.31 19.46 9.92
C GLU A 277 -6.36 19.87 8.45
N GLU A 278 -5.32 19.58 7.66
CA GLU A 278 -5.24 19.95 6.24
C GLU A 278 -6.03 18.99 5.33
N THR A 279 -6.11 17.72 5.67
CA THR A 279 -6.63 16.70 4.73
C THR A 279 -7.90 15.99 5.18
N LEU A 280 -8.15 15.86 6.47
CA LEU A 280 -9.22 15.03 7.02
C LEU A 280 -10.33 15.81 7.71
N VAL A 281 -10.06 17.01 8.23
CA VAL A 281 -11.01 17.77 9.05
C VAL A 281 -12.32 18.07 8.33
N ASP A 282 -12.29 18.38 7.05
CA ASP A 282 -13.49 18.65 6.23
C ASP A 282 -14.40 17.42 6.15
N THR A 283 -13.80 16.23 6.19
CA THR A 283 -14.54 14.97 6.13
C THR A 283 -15.02 14.53 7.51
N TYR A 284 -14.16 14.57 8.54
CA TYR A 284 -14.49 13.95 9.84
C TYR A 284 -14.86 14.99 10.91
N GLY A 285 -14.40 16.23 10.81
CA GLY A 285 -14.46 17.24 11.86
C GLY A 285 -13.35 17.02 12.89
N MET A 286 -13.18 17.98 13.81
CA MET A 286 -12.15 17.93 14.85
C MET A 286 -12.40 16.84 15.92
N ASP A 287 -13.63 16.36 16.06
CA ASP A 287 -13.98 15.40 17.12
C ASP A 287 -13.31 14.00 16.92
N TYR A 288 -12.86 13.68 15.72
CA TYR A 288 -12.20 12.40 15.39
C TYR A 288 -10.67 12.49 15.42
N GLU A 289 -10.10 13.67 15.56
CA GLU A 289 -8.65 13.87 15.46
C GLU A 289 -7.88 13.05 16.50
N ASP A 290 -8.19 13.21 17.78
CA ASP A 290 -7.52 12.49 18.88
C ASP A 290 -7.73 10.97 18.81
N GLU A 291 -8.83 10.50 18.17
CA GLU A 291 -9.12 9.08 17.99
C GLU A 291 -8.29 8.49 16.86
N LEU A 292 -8.14 9.23 15.76
CA LEU A 292 -7.53 8.73 14.53
C LEU A 292 -6.02 8.94 14.48
N VAL A 293 -5.52 10.08 14.95
CA VAL A 293 -4.10 10.43 14.84
C VAL A 293 -3.24 9.64 15.82
N VAL A 294 -2.12 9.12 15.32
CA VAL A 294 -1.04 8.52 16.13
C VAL A 294 0.22 9.35 15.92
N GLU A 295 0.53 10.22 16.87
CA GLU A 295 1.70 11.07 16.80
C GLU A 295 2.95 10.34 17.31
N GLY A 296 4.06 10.44 16.55
CA GLY A 296 5.35 9.84 16.93
C GLY A 296 5.36 8.31 17.03
N GLY A 297 4.36 7.63 16.50
CA GLY A 297 4.23 6.18 16.58
C GLY A 297 3.78 5.66 17.95
N VAL A 298 3.32 6.53 18.84
CA VAL A 298 2.87 6.16 20.19
C VAL A 298 1.37 5.87 20.16
N THR A 299 1.01 4.59 20.25
CA THR A 299 -0.40 4.18 20.38
C THR A 299 -0.86 4.31 21.83
N ASN A 300 -2.04 4.89 22.03
CA ASN A 300 -2.72 4.85 23.32
C ASN A 300 -3.29 3.44 23.48
N ALA A 301 -2.53 2.51 24.07
CA ALA A 301 -2.93 1.14 24.35
C ALA A 301 -3.78 1.07 25.62
#